data_ec64f9a4ed84bee3c1c496666f58411d
#
_entry.id   ec64f9a4ed84bee3c1c496666f58411d
#
_cell.length_a   1.000
_cell.length_b   1.000
_cell.length_c   1.000
_cell.angle_alpha   90.00
_cell.angle_beta   90.00
_cell.angle_gamma   90.00
#
_symmetry.space_group_name_H-M   'P 1'
#
loop_
_entity.id
_entity.type
_entity.pdbx_description
1 polymer ?
#
loop_
_entity_poly.entity_id
_entity_poly.type
_entity_poly.pdbx_seq_one_letter_code
_entity_poly.pdbx_strand_id
1 'polypeptide(L)'
;AASLAGCSSKPAETTAAATEAATEAAAETKAEETAAEEKAAETVKEAAKPDNFPKKNIKIIVPYDAGGGVDITTRILAEAAGKDYFDGKSLIVENMAGGGAVIGHTAVANADPDGYTLLAYTSAVVNNPLLKDVTYTLDSFKTLGMVCFDPEILVVPPTAEYKTYDEFVEYAKTHTVKVATPGHSTAHHIAAIQFAKDLGLKFEYLHNDSASVQMQQLMGGHCDAAFMAVGETVSQIKDGTIIGLAMGGEEKNADIP
;
A
#
# COMPACT_ATOMS: atom_id res chain seq x y z
N ALA A 1 14.29 55.58 -43.50
CA ALA A 1 15.20 55.64 -42.36
C ALA A 1 14.41 55.52 -41.08
N ALA A 2 14.35 54.34 -40.47
CA ALA A 2 13.79 54.13 -39.16
C ALA A 2 14.79 53.28 -38.34
N SER A 3 15.30 53.88 -37.26
CA SER A 3 16.25 53.34 -36.34
C SER A 3 15.58 52.36 -35.37
N LEU A 4 16.11 51.14 -35.24
CA LEU A 4 15.72 50.17 -34.25
C LEU A 4 16.66 50.30 -33.05
N ALA A 5 16.10 50.69 -31.91
CA ALA A 5 16.78 50.61 -30.59
C ALA A 5 16.52 49.26 -29.96
N GLY A 6 17.58 48.49 -29.71
CA GLY A 6 17.53 47.22 -29.01
C GLY A 6 17.40 47.43 -27.49
N CYS A 7 16.45 46.79 -26.86
CA CYS A 7 16.40 46.60 -25.41
C CYS A 7 17.02 45.26 -25.06
N SER A 8 18.17 45.30 -24.39
CA SER A 8 18.80 44.17 -23.71
C SER A 8 18.12 43.96 -22.36
N SER A 9 17.39 42.86 -22.19
CA SER A 9 16.88 42.43 -20.89
C SER A 9 17.84 41.39 -20.27
N LYS A 10 18.38 41.74 -19.13
CA LYS A 10 19.20 40.92 -18.24
C LYS A 10 18.37 39.77 -17.68
N PRO A 11 18.85 38.50 -17.62
CA PRO A 11 18.11 37.41 -16.96
C PRO A 11 18.12 37.61 -15.45
N ALA A 12 16.99 37.32 -14.83
CA ALA A 12 16.79 37.46 -13.41
C ALA A 12 17.50 36.39 -12.59
N GLU A 13 18.18 36.79 -11.53
CA GLU A 13 18.84 35.97 -10.50
C GLU A 13 17.85 35.30 -9.51
N THR A 14 16.72 34.78 -9.98
CA THR A 14 15.67 34.27 -9.07
C THR A 14 15.65 32.74 -8.98
N THR A 15 16.46 32.03 -9.76
CA THR A 15 16.41 30.56 -9.80
C THR A 15 17.36 29.87 -8.79
N ALA A 16 18.42 30.53 -8.35
CA ALA A 16 19.38 29.92 -7.42
C ALA A 16 18.86 29.85 -5.96
N ALA A 17 18.19 30.89 -5.49
CA ALA A 17 17.69 30.94 -4.11
C ALA A 17 16.53 29.98 -3.82
N ALA A 18 15.71 29.65 -4.85
CA ALA A 18 14.61 28.69 -4.71
C ALA A 18 15.12 27.25 -4.66
N THR A 19 16.23 26.96 -5.31
CA THR A 19 16.83 25.60 -5.31
C THR A 19 17.59 25.32 -4.02
N GLU A 20 18.27 26.30 -3.43
CA GLU A 20 18.95 26.15 -2.13
C GLU A 20 17.95 25.97 -0.98
N ALA A 21 16.85 26.73 -0.95
CA ALA A 21 15.83 26.59 0.07
C ALA A 21 15.08 25.23 0.01
N ALA A 22 14.86 24.68 -1.19
CA ALA A 22 14.26 23.35 -1.36
C ALA A 22 15.23 22.23 -0.95
N THR A 23 16.51 22.39 -1.14
CA THR A 23 17.54 21.42 -0.76
C THR A 23 17.78 21.43 0.75
N GLU A 24 17.73 22.59 1.40
CA GLU A 24 17.86 22.73 2.85
C GLU A 24 16.63 22.15 3.59
N ALA A 25 15.42 22.42 3.11
CA ALA A 25 14.19 21.85 3.67
C ALA A 25 14.13 20.32 3.53
N ALA A 26 14.59 19.76 2.41
CA ALA A 26 14.69 18.31 2.21
C ALA A 26 15.76 17.66 3.09
N ALA A 27 16.85 18.37 3.38
CA ALA A 27 17.91 17.90 4.27
C ALA A 27 17.48 17.93 5.75
N GLU A 28 16.73 18.95 6.17
CA GLU A 28 16.17 19.05 7.53
C GLU A 28 15.11 17.97 7.78
N THR A 29 14.21 17.73 6.82
CA THR A 29 13.19 16.67 6.93
C THR A 29 13.81 15.27 7.03
N LYS A 30 14.87 15.02 6.25
CA LYS A 30 15.59 13.73 6.29
C LYS A 30 16.40 13.56 7.59
N ALA A 31 16.90 14.64 8.16
CA ALA A 31 17.60 14.63 9.46
C ALA A 31 16.63 14.42 10.63
N GLU A 32 15.40 14.97 10.57
CA GLU A 32 14.37 14.74 11.57
C GLU A 32 13.80 13.30 11.49
N GLU A 33 13.61 12.75 10.27
CA GLU A 33 13.19 11.37 10.09
C GLU A 33 14.23 10.39 10.62
N THR A 34 15.52 10.60 10.31
CA THR A 34 16.62 9.74 10.82
C THR A 34 16.77 9.85 12.34
N ALA A 35 16.59 11.04 12.91
CA ALA A 35 16.62 11.23 14.37
C ALA A 35 15.38 10.65 15.07
N ALA A 36 14.23 10.59 14.40
CA ALA A 36 13.03 9.92 14.89
C ALA A 36 13.16 8.39 14.83
N GLU A 37 13.79 7.84 13.79
CA GLU A 37 14.11 6.41 13.67
C GLU A 37 15.17 5.96 14.68
N GLU A 38 16.26 6.71 14.88
CA GLU A 38 17.25 6.43 15.93
C GLU A 38 16.64 6.51 17.33
N LYS A 39 15.77 7.47 17.59
CA LYS A 39 15.09 7.60 18.87
C LYS A 39 14.03 6.54 19.10
N ALA A 40 13.40 6.02 18.03
CA ALA A 40 12.51 4.86 18.08
C ALA A 40 13.28 3.56 18.32
N ALA A 41 14.48 3.42 17.76
CA ALA A 41 15.36 2.26 17.97
C ALA A 41 15.94 2.22 19.39
N GLU A 42 16.26 3.37 20.01
CA GLU A 42 16.77 3.44 21.39
C GLU A 42 15.71 3.18 22.46
N THR A 43 14.43 3.27 22.13
CA THR A 43 13.32 3.09 23.09
C THR A 43 12.70 1.71 23.11
N VAL A 44 13.15 0.77 22.29
CA VAL A 44 12.81 -0.64 22.44
C VAL A 44 13.64 -1.22 23.61
N LYS A 45 13.40 -0.73 24.81
CA LYS A 45 13.59 -1.56 26.00
C LYS A 45 12.72 -2.78 25.77
N GLU A 46 13.36 -3.95 25.67
CA GLU A 46 12.69 -5.25 25.69
C GLU A 46 11.66 -5.19 26.81
N ALA A 47 10.38 -5.01 26.41
CA ALA A 47 9.30 -4.92 27.37
C ALA A 47 9.27 -6.26 28.06
N ALA A 48 9.53 -6.28 29.37
CA ALA A 48 9.54 -7.51 30.14
C ALA A 48 8.24 -8.26 29.82
N LYS A 49 8.40 -9.51 29.34
CA LYS A 49 7.26 -10.37 29.00
C LYS A 49 6.34 -10.44 30.21
N PRO A 50 5.05 -10.11 30.09
CA PRO A 50 4.15 -10.15 31.23
C PRO A 50 4.12 -11.56 31.80
N ASP A 51 4.32 -11.73 33.12
CA ASP A 51 4.14 -12.98 33.79
C ASP A 51 2.75 -13.52 33.47
N ASN A 52 2.65 -14.70 32.87
CA ASN A 52 1.41 -15.34 32.48
C ASN A 52 0.71 -14.87 31.16
N PHE A 53 1.41 -14.23 30.22
CA PHE A 53 0.91 -13.99 28.88
C PHE A 53 1.95 -14.48 27.83
N PRO A 54 1.50 -15.22 26.75
CA PRO A 54 0.15 -15.73 26.52
C PRO A 54 -0.10 -17.10 27.20
N LYS A 55 -1.34 -17.34 27.67
CA LYS A 55 -1.76 -18.66 28.23
C LYS A 55 -2.34 -19.60 27.16
N LYS A 56 -2.76 -19.06 26.02
CA LYS A 56 -3.34 -19.76 24.86
C LYS A 56 -2.75 -19.18 23.58
N ASN A 57 -3.00 -19.83 22.44
CA ASN A 57 -2.63 -19.28 21.14
C ASN A 57 -3.26 -17.90 20.91
N ILE A 58 -2.56 -17.04 20.19
CA ILE A 58 -3.03 -15.72 19.79
C ILE A 58 -3.54 -15.82 18.35
N LYS A 59 -4.73 -15.33 18.09
CA LYS A 59 -5.32 -15.28 16.75
C LYS A 59 -4.97 -13.96 16.08
N ILE A 60 -4.59 -14.00 14.80
CA ILE A 60 -4.44 -12.81 13.95
C ILE A 60 -5.46 -12.91 12.83
N ILE A 61 -6.41 -12.01 12.81
CA ILE A 61 -7.40 -11.89 11.73
C ILE A 61 -6.76 -11.14 10.57
N VAL A 62 -6.77 -11.77 9.39
CA VAL A 62 -6.43 -11.16 8.11
C VAL A 62 -7.74 -10.88 7.38
N PRO A 63 -8.10 -9.59 7.11
CA PRO A 63 -9.41 -9.22 6.56
C PRO A 63 -9.49 -9.39 5.04
N TYR A 64 -8.70 -10.30 4.48
CA TYR A 64 -8.61 -10.64 3.06
C TYR A 64 -8.48 -12.15 2.88
N ASP A 65 -8.72 -12.64 1.66
CA ASP A 65 -8.51 -14.05 1.33
C ASP A 65 -7.04 -14.45 1.41
N ALA A 66 -6.82 -15.74 1.61
CA ALA A 66 -5.49 -16.31 1.69
C ALA A 66 -4.69 -16.10 0.38
N GLY A 67 -3.38 -15.93 0.52
CA GLY A 67 -2.43 -15.80 -0.61
C GLY A 67 -2.26 -14.38 -1.14
N GLY A 68 -2.95 -13.36 -0.58
CA GLY A 68 -2.65 -11.96 -0.82
C GLY A 68 -1.51 -11.45 0.07
N GLY A 69 -0.97 -10.25 -0.23
CA GLY A 69 0.20 -9.69 0.47
C GLY A 69 0.05 -9.62 1.98
N VAL A 70 -1.12 -9.19 2.48
CA VAL A 70 -1.39 -9.12 3.93
C VAL A 70 -1.36 -10.51 4.58
N ASP A 71 -1.91 -11.53 3.91
CA ASP A 71 -1.91 -12.90 4.42
C ASP A 71 -0.49 -13.48 4.46
N ILE A 72 0.26 -13.35 3.37
CA ILE A 72 1.64 -13.86 3.26
C ILE A 72 2.52 -13.19 4.31
N THR A 73 2.50 -11.86 4.41
CA THR A 73 3.30 -11.10 5.38
C THR A 73 2.94 -11.48 6.81
N THR A 74 1.64 -11.65 7.11
CA THR A 74 1.18 -12.07 8.44
C THR A 74 1.65 -13.48 8.79
N ARG A 75 1.66 -14.43 7.83
CA ARG A 75 2.17 -15.80 8.07
C ARG A 75 3.67 -15.83 8.26
N ILE A 76 4.43 -15.03 7.51
CA ILE A 76 5.88 -14.87 7.72
C ILE A 76 6.16 -14.33 9.13
N LEU A 77 5.42 -13.30 9.56
CA LEU A 77 5.53 -12.77 10.92
C LEU A 77 5.19 -13.83 11.97
N ALA A 78 4.10 -14.58 11.77
CA ALA A 78 3.68 -15.63 12.70
C ALA A 78 4.69 -16.78 12.80
N GLU A 79 5.33 -17.14 11.69
CA GLU A 79 6.40 -18.14 11.65
C GLU A 79 7.67 -17.62 12.30
N ALA A 80 8.10 -16.39 11.99
CA ALA A 80 9.29 -15.76 12.55
C ALA A 80 9.20 -15.55 14.07
N ALA A 81 8.01 -15.22 14.58
CA ALA A 81 7.78 -15.10 16.03
C ALA A 81 8.00 -16.44 16.75
N GLY A 82 7.73 -17.57 16.08
CA GLY A 82 8.01 -18.91 16.58
C GLY A 82 7.32 -19.25 17.90
N LYS A 83 7.48 -20.50 18.30
CA LYS A 83 6.89 -20.98 19.56
C LYS A 83 7.71 -20.57 20.79
N ASP A 84 9.00 -20.36 20.62
CA ASP A 84 9.92 -20.06 21.72
C ASP A 84 9.65 -18.68 22.34
N TYR A 85 9.25 -17.70 21.50
CA TYR A 85 8.91 -16.37 21.97
C TYR A 85 7.64 -16.35 22.85
N PHE A 86 6.69 -17.25 22.59
CA PHE A 86 5.39 -17.30 23.27
C PHE A 86 5.20 -18.53 24.16
N ASP A 87 6.27 -19.09 24.74
CA ASP A 87 6.23 -20.24 25.66
C ASP A 87 5.47 -21.45 25.08
N GLY A 88 5.77 -21.79 23.82
CA GLY A 88 5.11 -22.90 23.12
C GLY A 88 3.72 -22.58 22.57
N LYS A 89 3.25 -21.33 22.68
CA LYS A 89 2.01 -20.88 22.01
C LYS A 89 2.33 -20.41 20.60
N SER A 90 1.31 -20.40 19.74
CA SER A 90 1.44 -20.02 18.35
C SER A 90 0.58 -18.79 18.02
N LEU A 91 1.03 -18.04 17.03
CA LEU A 91 0.18 -17.07 16.30
C LEU A 91 -0.61 -17.84 15.24
N ILE A 92 -1.94 -17.81 15.32
CA ILE A 92 -2.83 -18.50 14.40
C ILE A 92 -3.43 -17.48 13.44
N VAL A 93 -3.09 -17.59 12.16
CA VAL A 93 -3.62 -16.69 11.11
C VAL A 93 -4.96 -17.23 10.63
N GLU A 94 -5.99 -16.39 10.67
CA GLU A 94 -7.36 -16.69 10.22
C GLU A 94 -7.82 -15.62 9.22
N ASN A 95 -8.23 -16.04 8.02
CA ASN A 95 -8.72 -15.13 6.99
C ASN A 95 -10.21 -14.85 7.16
N MET A 96 -10.60 -13.58 7.16
CA MET A 96 -12.00 -13.11 7.23
C MET A 96 -12.24 -12.02 6.19
N ALA A 97 -12.26 -12.40 4.92
CA ALA A 97 -12.47 -11.50 3.80
C ALA A 97 -13.92 -11.01 3.67
N GLY A 98 -14.10 -9.95 2.90
CA GLY A 98 -15.40 -9.44 2.46
C GLY A 98 -15.66 -7.99 2.83
N GLY A 99 -16.46 -7.33 1.98
CA GLY A 99 -16.83 -5.91 2.15
C GLY A 99 -15.66 -4.93 2.04
N GLY A 100 -14.54 -5.29 1.40
CA GLY A 100 -13.30 -4.49 1.41
C GLY A 100 -12.74 -4.40 2.83
N ALA A 101 -12.54 -5.53 3.46
CA ALA A 101 -12.02 -5.72 4.82
C ALA A 101 -13.01 -5.44 5.97
N VAL A 102 -14.24 -5.00 5.71
CA VAL A 102 -15.21 -4.63 6.77
C VAL A 102 -15.51 -5.81 7.69
N ILE A 103 -15.65 -7.04 7.17
CA ILE A 103 -16.00 -8.22 7.96
C ILE A 103 -14.92 -8.50 9.01
N GLY A 104 -13.66 -8.59 8.61
CA GLY A 104 -12.54 -8.85 9.53
C GLY A 104 -12.33 -7.71 10.53
N HIS A 105 -12.42 -6.44 10.08
CA HIS A 105 -12.33 -5.28 10.97
C HIS A 105 -13.43 -5.30 12.05
N THR A 106 -14.68 -5.54 11.66
CA THR A 106 -15.81 -5.62 12.60
C THR A 106 -15.64 -6.76 13.60
N ALA A 107 -15.15 -7.91 13.14
CA ALA A 107 -14.92 -9.07 14.03
C ALA A 107 -13.90 -8.74 15.13
N VAL A 108 -12.81 -8.04 14.80
CA VAL A 108 -11.78 -7.67 15.79
C VAL A 108 -12.25 -6.50 16.67
N ALA A 109 -12.93 -5.51 16.11
CA ALA A 109 -13.49 -4.39 16.89
C ALA A 109 -14.47 -4.85 17.98
N ASN A 110 -15.16 -5.98 17.75
CA ASN A 110 -16.10 -6.57 18.70
C ASN A 110 -15.47 -7.66 19.60
N ALA A 111 -14.19 -7.99 19.41
CA ALA A 111 -13.51 -8.98 20.23
C ALA A 111 -13.11 -8.40 21.60
N ASP A 112 -12.93 -9.29 22.59
CA ASP A 112 -12.42 -8.88 23.89
C ASP A 112 -11.00 -8.27 23.75
N PRO A 113 -10.71 -7.13 24.40
CA PRO A 113 -9.40 -6.47 24.32
C PRO A 113 -8.37 -7.14 25.26
N ASP A 114 -8.29 -8.48 25.23
CA ASP A 114 -7.45 -9.31 26.09
C ASP A 114 -6.07 -9.65 25.47
N GLY A 115 -5.79 -9.14 24.26
CA GLY A 115 -4.54 -9.39 23.53
C GLY A 115 -4.49 -10.73 22.79
N TYR A 116 -5.56 -11.52 22.78
CA TYR A 116 -5.60 -12.81 22.08
C TYR A 116 -6.24 -12.77 20.70
N THR A 117 -6.82 -11.63 20.32
CA THR A 117 -7.33 -11.41 18.96
C THR A 117 -6.70 -10.15 18.40
N LEU A 118 -5.88 -10.30 17.37
CA LEU A 118 -5.17 -9.23 16.70
C LEU A 118 -5.74 -9.03 15.30
N LEU A 119 -5.52 -7.87 14.71
CA LEU A 119 -5.87 -7.52 13.35
C LEU A 119 -4.59 -7.21 12.55
N ALA A 120 -4.40 -7.90 11.43
CA ALA A 120 -3.50 -7.44 10.39
C ALA A 120 -4.28 -6.49 9.47
N TYR A 121 -3.93 -5.20 9.44
CA TYR A 121 -4.70 -4.22 8.69
C TYR A 121 -3.88 -3.38 7.73
N THR A 122 -4.58 -2.79 6.79
CA THR A 122 -4.07 -1.82 5.83
C THR A 122 -4.79 -0.47 6.04
N SER A 123 -4.54 0.52 5.18
CA SER A 123 -5.26 1.80 5.20
C SER A 123 -6.78 1.68 5.15
N ALA A 124 -7.33 0.52 4.76
CA ALA A 124 -8.76 0.27 4.73
C ALA A 124 -9.42 0.43 6.12
N VAL A 125 -8.68 0.22 7.23
CA VAL A 125 -9.20 0.43 8.60
C VAL A 125 -9.54 1.90 8.86
N VAL A 126 -8.81 2.82 8.20
CA VAL A 126 -9.05 4.28 8.27
C VAL A 126 -10.10 4.70 7.25
N ASN A 127 -10.01 4.16 6.01
CA ASN A 127 -10.85 4.58 4.90
C ASN A 127 -12.30 4.13 5.06
N ASN A 128 -12.53 2.91 5.56
CA ASN A 128 -13.88 2.36 5.67
C ASN A 128 -14.83 3.20 6.53
N PRO A 129 -14.46 3.68 7.74
CA PRO A 129 -15.32 4.54 8.54
C PRO A 129 -15.66 5.89 7.90
N LEU A 130 -14.84 6.36 6.95
CA LEU A 130 -15.06 7.61 6.22
C LEU A 130 -15.97 7.44 4.99
N LEU A 131 -16.01 6.23 4.42
CA LEU A 131 -16.61 5.96 3.12
C LEU A 131 -17.78 4.95 3.16
N LYS A 132 -17.97 4.27 4.28
CA LYS A 132 -18.99 3.22 4.47
C LYS A 132 -19.67 3.38 5.81
N ASP A 133 -20.90 2.86 5.90
CA ASP A 133 -21.59 2.69 7.17
C ASP A 133 -21.04 1.44 7.89
N VAL A 134 -20.17 1.66 8.86
CA VAL A 134 -19.52 0.61 9.67
C VAL A 134 -19.66 0.93 11.16
N THR A 135 -19.57 -0.09 12.00
CA THR A 135 -19.79 0.03 13.46
C THR A 135 -18.51 0.30 14.26
N TYR A 136 -17.38 0.47 13.60
CA TYR A 136 -16.07 0.74 14.21
C TYR A 136 -15.46 2.03 13.69
N THR A 137 -14.51 2.56 14.43
CA THR A 137 -13.63 3.68 14.05
C THR A 137 -12.18 3.26 14.25
N LEU A 138 -11.22 4.12 13.90
CA LEU A 138 -9.81 3.86 14.19
C LEU A 138 -9.56 3.71 15.70
N ASP A 139 -10.28 4.45 16.53
CA ASP A 139 -10.18 4.39 18.00
C ASP A 139 -10.69 3.07 18.59
N SER A 140 -11.40 2.24 17.81
CA SER A 140 -11.78 0.89 18.21
C SER A 140 -10.57 -0.07 18.27
N PHE A 141 -9.40 0.34 17.80
CA PHE A 141 -8.21 -0.49 17.73
C PHE A 141 -7.03 0.20 18.43
N LYS A 142 -6.16 -0.61 19.04
CA LYS A 142 -4.85 -0.16 19.52
C LYS A 142 -3.78 -0.66 18.56
N THR A 143 -3.15 0.25 17.83
CA THR A 143 -2.03 -0.07 16.94
C THR A 143 -0.84 -0.59 17.76
N LEU A 144 -0.28 -1.72 17.35
CA LEU A 144 0.90 -2.33 17.98
C LEU A 144 2.18 -1.94 17.25
N GLY A 145 2.14 -1.83 15.92
CA GLY A 145 3.29 -1.47 15.10
C GLY A 145 2.99 -1.64 13.61
N MET A 146 3.90 -1.14 12.79
CA MET A 146 3.92 -1.35 11.34
C MET A 146 4.83 -2.53 11.03
N VAL A 147 4.34 -3.48 10.22
CA VAL A 147 5.10 -4.69 9.84
C VAL A 147 5.94 -4.43 8.59
N CYS A 148 5.37 -3.79 7.59
CA CYS A 148 6.06 -3.42 6.35
C CYS A 148 5.41 -2.19 5.71
N PHE A 149 6.16 -1.55 4.84
CA PHE A 149 5.68 -0.58 3.86
C PHE A 149 5.87 -1.20 2.48
N ASP A 150 4.80 -1.22 1.68
CA ASP A 150 4.82 -1.81 0.34
C ASP A 150 4.16 -0.82 -0.63
N PRO A 151 4.92 -0.19 -1.54
CA PRO A 151 4.38 0.80 -2.47
C PRO A 151 3.46 0.17 -3.51
N GLU A 152 2.53 0.96 -4.01
CA GLU A 152 1.62 0.56 -5.08
C GLU A 152 2.31 0.60 -6.44
N ILE A 153 2.02 -0.37 -7.29
CA ILE A 153 2.47 -0.44 -8.68
C ILE A 153 1.28 -0.62 -9.61
N LEU A 154 1.28 0.14 -10.72
CA LEU A 154 0.37 -0.05 -11.84
C LEU A 154 0.88 -1.22 -12.68
N VAL A 155 0.08 -2.25 -12.84
CA VAL A 155 0.39 -3.44 -13.61
C VAL A 155 -0.69 -3.72 -14.65
N VAL A 156 -0.27 -4.32 -15.77
CA VAL A 156 -1.14 -4.66 -16.91
C VAL A 156 -0.84 -6.09 -17.39
N PRO A 157 -1.79 -6.75 -18.08
CA PRO A 157 -1.53 -8.08 -18.66
C PRO A 157 -0.55 -7.97 -19.83
N PRO A 158 0.23 -9.01 -20.13
CA PRO A 158 1.18 -9.00 -21.25
C PRO A 158 0.49 -8.90 -22.63
N THR A 159 -0.81 -9.14 -22.66
CA THR A 159 -1.64 -8.99 -23.88
C THR A 159 -2.14 -7.56 -24.13
N ALA A 160 -1.94 -6.62 -23.18
CA ALA A 160 -2.33 -5.23 -23.36
C ALA A 160 -1.69 -4.62 -24.63
N GLU A 161 -2.37 -3.68 -25.27
CA GLU A 161 -1.87 -2.97 -26.47
C GLU A 161 -0.74 -1.99 -26.12
N TYR A 162 -0.66 -1.57 -24.87
CA TYR A 162 0.34 -0.66 -24.30
C TYR A 162 1.32 -1.44 -23.40
N LYS A 163 2.59 -1.07 -23.43
CA LYS A 163 3.68 -1.75 -22.69
C LYS A 163 4.48 -0.79 -21.81
N THR A 164 4.24 0.50 -21.94
CA THR A 164 4.90 1.56 -21.17
C THR A 164 3.88 2.44 -20.48
N TYR A 165 4.34 3.19 -19.48
CA TYR A 165 3.52 4.17 -18.77
C TYR A 165 2.88 5.19 -19.73
N ASP A 166 3.68 5.76 -20.63
CA ASP A 166 3.21 6.80 -21.58
C ASP A 166 2.16 6.24 -22.52
N GLU A 167 2.36 5.05 -23.07
CA GLU A 167 1.40 4.37 -23.94
C GLU A 167 0.07 4.09 -23.21
N PHE A 168 0.16 3.64 -21.95
CA PHE A 168 -1.03 3.42 -21.12
C PHE A 168 -1.82 4.71 -20.88
N VAL A 169 -1.11 5.80 -20.53
CA VAL A 169 -1.76 7.09 -20.28
C VAL A 169 -2.44 7.63 -21.56
N GLU A 170 -1.78 7.53 -22.72
CA GLU A 170 -2.37 7.96 -24.00
C GLU A 170 -3.61 7.11 -24.36
N TYR A 171 -3.55 5.80 -24.16
CA TYR A 171 -4.71 4.91 -24.34
C TYR A 171 -5.86 5.29 -23.40
N ALA A 172 -5.58 5.47 -22.12
CA ALA A 172 -6.57 5.76 -21.09
C ALA A 172 -7.25 7.14 -21.22
N LYS A 173 -6.62 8.11 -21.92
CA LYS A 173 -7.25 9.39 -22.23
C LYS A 173 -8.45 9.27 -23.18
N THR A 174 -8.48 8.24 -24.00
CA THR A 174 -9.50 8.05 -25.05
C THR A 174 -10.40 6.83 -24.79
N HIS A 175 -10.02 5.96 -23.84
CA HIS A 175 -10.74 4.74 -23.50
C HIS A 175 -11.09 4.72 -22.01
N THR A 176 -12.19 4.07 -21.66
CA THR A 176 -12.48 3.71 -20.27
C THR A 176 -11.69 2.46 -19.93
N VAL A 177 -10.86 2.52 -18.89
CA VAL A 177 -10.00 1.40 -18.43
C VAL A 177 -10.70 0.68 -17.29
N LYS A 178 -10.84 -0.65 -17.41
CA LYS A 178 -11.35 -1.49 -16.34
C LYS A 178 -10.20 -1.88 -15.40
N VAL A 179 -10.28 -1.44 -14.16
CA VAL A 179 -9.23 -1.63 -13.14
C VAL A 179 -9.71 -2.60 -12.06
N ALA A 180 -8.98 -3.69 -11.85
CA ALA A 180 -9.26 -4.60 -10.74
C ALA A 180 -8.70 -4.06 -9.42
N THR A 181 -9.42 -4.30 -8.33
CA THR A 181 -9.04 -3.94 -6.96
C THR A 181 -9.43 -5.05 -5.98
N PRO A 182 -8.78 -5.16 -4.80
CA PRO A 182 -9.13 -6.16 -3.79
C PRO A 182 -10.30 -5.70 -2.89
N GLY A 183 -11.11 -4.77 -3.37
CA GLY A 183 -12.29 -4.28 -2.68
C GLY A 183 -12.40 -2.75 -2.65
N HIS A 184 -13.61 -2.27 -2.45
CA HIS A 184 -13.87 -0.84 -2.31
C HIS A 184 -13.18 -0.26 -1.07
N SER A 185 -12.58 0.92 -1.20
CA SER A 185 -11.88 1.67 -0.12
C SER A 185 -10.56 1.06 0.37
N THR A 186 -10.05 0.03 -0.30
CA THR A 186 -8.70 -0.52 -0.04
C THR A 186 -7.61 0.42 -0.57
N ALA A 187 -6.35 0.19 -0.18
CA ALA A 187 -5.20 0.97 -0.65
C ALA A 187 -5.12 1.01 -2.18
N HIS A 188 -5.19 -0.16 -2.83
CA HIS A 188 -5.16 -0.29 -4.29
C HIS A 188 -6.28 0.49 -4.99
N HIS A 189 -7.50 0.47 -4.41
CA HIS A 189 -8.63 1.24 -4.97
C HIS A 189 -8.38 2.75 -4.84
N ILE A 190 -7.91 3.22 -3.69
CA ILE A 190 -7.63 4.65 -3.47
C ILE A 190 -6.49 5.12 -4.38
N ALA A 191 -5.42 4.32 -4.53
CA ALA A 191 -4.33 4.62 -5.46
C ALA A 191 -4.84 4.75 -6.90
N ALA A 192 -5.69 3.83 -7.36
CA ALA A 192 -6.30 3.89 -8.68
C ALA A 192 -7.19 5.13 -8.88
N ILE A 193 -8.00 5.50 -7.87
CA ILE A 193 -8.82 6.72 -7.91
C ILE A 193 -7.94 7.96 -8.01
N GLN A 194 -6.91 8.05 -7.17
CA GLN A 194 -6.02 9.21 -7.14
C GLN A 194 -5.29 9.36 -8.48
N PHE A 195 -4.74 8.27 -9.01
CA PHE A 195 -4.08 8.24 -10.31
C PHE A 195 -5.01 8.70 -11.43
N ALA A 196 -6.24 8.16 -11.49
CA ALA A 196 -7.23 8.55 -12.51
C ALA A 196 -7.60 10.03 -12.39
N LYS A 197 -7.79 10.53 -11.16
CA LYS A 197 -8.14 11.92 -10.89
C LYS A 197 -7.03 12.88 -11.31
N ASP A 198 -5.78 12.59 -10.97
CA ASP A 198 -4.64 13.47 -11.25
C ASP A 198 -4.37 13.61 -12.75
N LEU A 199 -4.67 12.57 -13.53
CA LEU A 199 -4.47 12.53 -14.97
C LEU A 199 -5.76 12.78 -15.79
N GLY A 200 -6.91 12.97 -15.14
CA GLY A 200 -8.19 13.16 -15.78
C GLY A 200 -8.70 11.95 -16.58
N LEU A 201 -8.35 10.73 -16.12
CA LEU A 201 -8.70 9.46 -16.77
C LEU A 201 -10.05 8.93 -16.29
N LYS A 202 -10.62 8.00 -17.07
CA LYS A 202 -11.88 7.32 -16.73
C LYS A 202 -11.62 5.85 -16.44
N PHE A 203 -11.82 5.44 -15.17
CA PHE A 203 -11.69 4.05 -14.73
C PHE A 203 -13.05 3.48 -14.33
N GLU A 204 -13.26 2.22 -14.66
CA GLU A 204 -14.31 1.36 -14.11
C GLU A 204 -13.66 0.33 -13.19
N TYR A 205 -14.23 0.11 -12.01
CA TYR A 205 -13.60 -0.73 -11.00
C TYR A 205 -14.25 -2.11 -10.90
N LEU A 206 -13.42 -3.15 -11.01
CA LEU A 206 -13.79 -4.53 -10.71
C LEU A 206 -13.30 -4.85 -9.29
N HIS A 207 -14.22 -4.81 -8.32
CA HIS A 207 -13.90 -5.12 -6.93
C HIS A 207 -13.91 -6.63 -6.67
N ASN A 208 -12.88 -7.10 -5.99
CA ASN A 208 -12.68 -8.50 -5.59
C ASN A 208 -12.56 -8.57 -4.06
N ASP A 209 -12.37 -9.76 -3.49
CA ASP A 209 -12.24 -9.94 -2.05
C ASP A 209 -10.79 -10.03 -1.56
N SER A 210 -9.82 -10.09 -2.50
CA SER A 210 -8.39 -10.11 -2.19
C SER A 210 -7.50 -9.72 -3.37
N ALA A 211 -6.23 -9.44 -3.09
CA ALA A 211 -5.21 -9.20 -4.12
C ALA A 211 -4.92 -10.44 -4.96
N SER A 212 -5.03 -11.65 -4.38
CA SER A 212 -4.85 -12.89 -5.15
C SER A 212 -5.94 -13.07 -6.22
N VAL A 213 -7.19 -12.77 -5.90
CA VAL A 213 -8.30 -12.78 -6.87
C VAL A 213 -8.13 -11.65 -7.89
N GLN A 214 -7.73 -10.45 -7.45
CA GLN A 214 -7.40 -9.32 -8.33
C GLN A 214 -6.34 -9.71 -9.38
N MET A 215 -5.25 -10.38 -8.96
CA MET A 215 -4.21 -10.88 -9.85
C MET A 215 -4.76 -11.89 -10.86
N GLN A 216 -5.63 -12.81 -10.43
CA GLN A 216 -6.27 -13.77 -11.33
C GLN A 216 -7.16 -13.09 -12.37
N GLN A 217 -7.89 -12.04 -12.00
CA GLN A 217 -8.70 -11.25 -12.93
C GLN A 217 -7.82 -10.56 -14.00
N LEU A 218 -6.68 -10.02 -13.58
CA LEU A 218 -5.72 -9.37 -14.48
C LEU A 218 -5.12 -10.40 -15.46
N MET A 219 -4.59 -11.50 -14.95
CA MET A 219 -3.97 -12.55 -15.76
C MET A 219 -4.98 -13.25 -16.68
N GLY A 220 -6.24 -13.35 -16.25
CA GLY A 220 -7.34 -13.90 -17.03
C GLY A 220 -7.90 -12.96 -18.12
N GLY A 221 -7.41 -11.72 -18.20
CA GLY A 221 -7.88 -10.72 -19.19
C GLY A 221 -9.29 -10.20 -18.90
N HIS A 222 -9.75 -10.27 -17.63
CA HIS A 222 -11.07 -9.76 -17.23
C HIS A 222 -11.05 -8.26 -16.87
N CYS A 223 -9.87 -7.67 -16.78
CA CYS A 223 -9.62 -6.25 -16.60
C CYS A 223 -8.39 -5.82 -17.41
N ASP A 224 -8.26 -4.52 -17.61
CA ASP A 224 -7.22 -3.90 -18.43
C ASP A 224 -5.97 -3.57 -17.61
N ALA A 225 -6.14 -3.27 -16.32
CA ALA A 225 -5.08 -2.89 -15.42
C ALA A 225 -5.42 -3.24 -13.95
N ALA A 226 -4.41 -3.20 -13.09
CA ALA A 226 -4.58 -3.26 -11.65
C ALA A 226 -3.55 -2.36 -10.94
N PHE A 227 -3.93 -1.83 -9.78
CA PHE A 227 -2.99 -1.27 -8.81
C PHE A 227 -2.81 -2.32 -7.72
N MET A 228 -1.56 -2.67 -7.43
CA MET A 228 -1.21 -3.75 -6.51
C MET A 228 0.03 -3.37 -5.71
N ALA A 229 0.26 -3.99 -4.58
CA ALA A 229 1.51 -3.82 -3.86
C ALA A 229 2.68 -4.47 -4.62
N VAL A 230 3.86 -3.86 -4.53
CA VAL A 230 5.06 -4.38 -5.21
C VAL A 230 5.36 -5.82 -4.77
N GLY A 231 5.30 -6.10 -3.47
CA GLY A 231 5.55 -7.44 -2.93
C GLY A 231 4.63 -8.54 -3.47
N GLU A 232 3.45 -8.18 -3.96
CA GLU A 232 2.48 -9.09 -4.57
C GLU A 232 2.74 -9.38 -6.06
N THR A 233 3.60 -8.57 -6.71
CA THR A 233 3.75 -8.54 -8.17
C THR A 233 5.13 -8.89 -8.68
N VAL A 234 6.17 -8.77 -7.85
CA VAL A 234 7.58 -8.96 -8.25
C VAL A 234 7.82 -10.28 -8.99
N SER A 235 7.25 -11.38 -8.49
CA SER A 235 7.43 -12.70 -9.11
C SER A 235 6.86 -12.74 -10.53
N GLN A 236 5.63 -12.25 -10.69
CA GLN A 236 4.91 -12.23 -11.96
C GLN A 236 5.50 -11.23 -12.97
N ILE A 237 6.08 -10.14 -12.49
CA ILE A 237 6.83 -9.21 -13.35
C ILE A 237 8.12 -9.86 -13.84
N LYS A 238 8.87 -10.53 -12.95
CA LYS A 238 10.12 -11.21 -13.29
C LYS A 238 9.93 -12.38 -14.28
N ASP A 239 8.83 -13.09 -14.19
CA ASP A 239 8.51 -14.19 -15.11
C ASP A 239 7.74 -13.73 -16.36
N GLY A 240 7.39 -12.44 -16.46
CA GLY A 240 6.73 -11.86 -17.63
C GLY A 240 5.24 -12.17 -17.77
N THR A 241 4.59 -12.68 -16.72
CA THR A 241 3.13 -12.94 -16.72
C THR A 241 2.30 -11.67 -16.54
N ILE A 242 2.90 -10.60 -16.04
CA ILE A 242 2.35 -9.24 -16.04
C ILE A 242 3.45 -8.22 -16.35
N ILE A 243 3.07 -7.00 -16.67
CA ILE A 243 4.00 -5.88 -16.94
C ILE A 243 3.75 -4.80 -15.89
N GLY A 244 4.82 -4.39 -15.17
CA GLY A 244 4.81 -3.21 -14.32
C GLY A 244 5.05 -1.96 -15.15
N LEU A 245 4.19 -0.94 -15.03
CA LEU A 245 4.29 0.29 -15.81
C LEU A 245 4.79 1.48 -14.99
N ALA A 246 4.37 1.58 -13.74
CA ALA A 246 4.75 2.67 -12.85
C ALA A 246 4.59 2.24 -11.40
N MET A 247 5.52 2.65 -10.55
CA MET A 247 5.50 2.40 -9.11
C MET A 247 5.40 3.73 -8.37
N GLY A 248 4.57 3.76 -7.31
CA GLY A 248 4.54 4.89 -6.38
C GLY A 248 5.78 4.90 -5.50
N GLY A 249 6.33 6.10 -5.24
CA GLY A 249 7.51 6.30 -4.42
C GLY A 249 8.64 7.02 -5.15
N GLU A 250 9.61 7.50 -4.38
CA GLU A 250 10.75 8.26 -4.92
C GLU A 250 11.93 7.35 -5.32
N GLU A 251 12.02 6.16 -4.75
CA GLU A 251 13.12 5.22 -4.97
C GLU A 251 12.73 4.12 -5.97
N LYS A 252 13.67 3.81 -6.87
CA LYS A 252 13.51 2.67 -7.77
C LYS A 252 13.64 1.37 -6.99
N ASN A 253 12.75 0.43 -7.22
CA ASN A 253 12.89 -0.91 -6.70
C ASN A 253 13.87 -1.71 -7.57
N ALA A 254 14.91 -2.31 -6.95
CA ALA A 254 15.93 -3.07 -7.67
C ALA A 254 15.39 -4.35 -8.34
N ASP A 255 14.26 -4.85 -7.88
CA ASP A 255 13.62 -6.08 -8.36
C ASP A 255 12.63 -5.83 -9.50
N ILE A 256 12.34 -4.55 -9.82
CA ILE A 256 11.41 -4.16 -10.89
C ILE A 256 12.20 -3.41 -11.95
N PRO A 257 12.24 -3.87 -13.20
CA PRO A 257 13.00 -3.26 -14.28
C PRO A 257 12.49 -1.87 -14.68
#